data_0f7f926d8d502086f90c4d19453dcaa6
#
_entry.id   0f7f926d8d502086f90c4d19453dcaa6
#
_cell.length_a   1.000
_cell.length_b   1.000
_cell.length_c   1.000
_cell.angle_alpha   90.00
_cell.angle_beta   90.00
_cell.angle_gamma   90.00
#
_symmetry.space_group_name_H-M   'P 1'
#
loop_
_entity.id
_entity.type
_entity.pdbx_description
1 polymer ?
#
loop_
_entity_poly.entity_id
_entity_poly.type
_entity_poly.pdbx_seq_one_letter_code
_entity_poly.pdbx_strand_id
1 'polypeptide(L)' 'MRLKFDEQLRQLNNEMILMGNMIQKAIQDTIEAFFSQNIDKAKQIMKDDELVDQEQKKIENICFQLLIQQQPVALIT' A
#
# COMPACT_ATOMS: atom_id res chain seq x y z
N MET A 1 23.68 -5.00 9.94
CA MET A 1 23.09 -3.74 9.46
C MET A 1 22.58 -3.87 8.05
N ARG A 2 23.41 -4.29 7.14
CA ARG A 2 23.05 -4.45 5.75
C ARG A 2 21.89 -5.44 5.55
N LEU A 3 21.95 -6.55 6.28
CA LEU A 3 20.93 -7.59 6.20
C LEU A 3 19.55 -7.06 6.61
N LYS A 4 19.51 -6.28 7.69
CA LYS A 4 18.27 -5.68 8.17
C LYS A 4 17.69 -4.70 7.17
N PHE A 5 18.54 -3.90 6.53
CA PHE A 5 18.13 -2.97 5.50
C PHE A 5 17.53 -3.71 4.31
N ASP A 6 18.16 -4.78 3.87
CA ASP A 6 17.68 -5.61 2.76
C ASP A 6 16.33 -6.23 3.09
N GLU A 7 16.14 -6.69 4.32
CA GLU A 7 14.85 -7.23 4.77
C GLU A 7 13.76 -6.16 4.75
N GLN A 8 14.07 -4.95 5.20
CA GLN A 8 13.14 -3.85 5.21
C GLN A 8 12.75 -3.44 3.78
N LEU A 9 13.72 -3.40 2.88
CA LEU A 9 13.42 -3.12 1.46
C LEU A 9 12.55 -4.20 0.84
N ARG A 10 12.80 -5.45 1.18
CA ARG A 10 11.98 -6.57 0.69
C ARG A 10 10.56 -6.46 1.22
N GLN A 11 10.41 -6.13 2.51
CA GLN A 11 9.10 -5.92 3.10
C GLN A 11 8.36 -4.78 2.39
N LEU A 12 9.06 -3.66 2.19
CA LEU A 12 8.47 -2.51 1.49
C LEU A 12 7.99 -2.91 0.09
N ASN A 13 8.81 -3.63 -0.65
CA ASN A 13 8.45 -4.09 -1.99
C ASN A 13 7.21 -4.98 -1.96
N ASN A 14 7.15 -5.93 -1.02
CA ASN A 14 6.01 -6.83 -0.88
C ASN A 14 4.74 -6.07 -0.53
N GLU A 15 4.82 -5.08 0.35
CA GLU A 15 3.67 -4.27 0.73
C GLU A 15 3.18 -3.40 -0.44
N MET A 16 4.10 -2.90 -1.26
CA MET A 16 3.73 -2.13 -2.45
C MET A 16 3.02 -3.00 -3.48
N ILE A 17 3.48 -4.24 -3.66
CA ILE A 17 2.81 -5.20 -4.54
C ILE A 17 1.41 -5.51 -4.03
N LEU A 18 1.28 -5.73 -2.72
CA LEU A 18 -0.03 -5.97 -2.10
C LEU A 18 -0.98 -4.80 -2.34
N MET A 19 -0.53 -3.58 -2.11
CA MET A 19 -1.34 -2.39 -2.33
C MET A 19 -1.76 -2.28 -3.80
N GLY A 20 -0.84 -2.53 -4.72
CA GLY A 20 -1.14 -2.54 -6.16
C GLY A 20 -2.23 -3.52 -6.52
N ASN A 21 -2.17 -4.72 -5.96
CA ASN A 21 -3.19 -5.75 -6.18
C ASN A 21 -4.54 -5.34 -5.60
N MET A 22 -4.55 -4.71 -4.42
CA MET A 22 -5.77 -4.21 -3.80
C MET A 22 -6.44 -3.14 -4.66
N ILE A 23 -5.66 -2.22 -5.20
CA ILE A 23 -6.17 -1.14 -6.06
C ILE A 23 -6.71 -1.73 -7.36
N GLN A 24 -5.97 -2.64 -7.98
CA GLN A 24 -6.41 -3.29 -9.22
C GLN A 24 -7.74 -4.00 -9.03
N LYS A 25 -7.87 -4.75 -7.93
CA LYS A 25 -9.12 -5.43 -7.61
C LYS A 25 -10.26 -4.45 -7.41
N ALA A 26 -10.01 -3.35 -6.70
CA ALA A 26 -11.03 -2.33 -6.47
C ALA A 26 -11.52 -1.72 -7.78
N ILE A 27 -10.61 -1.46 -8.72
CA ILE A 27 -10.97 -0.91 -10.03
C ILE A 27 -11.82 -1.92 -10.81
N GLN A 28 -11.41 -3.18 -10.85
CA GLN A 28 -12.16 -4.24 -11.54
C GLN A 28 -13.55 -4.41 -10.96
N ASP A 29 -13.64 -4.45 -9.63
CA ASP A 29 -14.92 -4.60 -8.93
C ASP A 29 -15.83 -3.38 -9.15
N THR A 30 -15.24 -2.19 -9.21
CA THR A 30 -16.01 -0.96 -9.49
C THR A 30 -16.62 -1.00 -10.89
N ILE A 31 -15.84 -1.41 -11.87
CA ILE A 31 -16.35 -1.54 -13.26
C ILE A 31 -17.48 -2.55 -13.31
N GLU A 32 -17.30 -3.68 -12.65
CA GLU A 32 -18.31 -4.74 -12.60
C GLU A 32 -19.58 -4.26 -11.91
N ALA A 33 -19.44 -3.57 -10.76
CA ALA A 33 -20.58 -3.02 -10.04
C ALA A 33 -21.34 -1.99 -10.87
N PHE A 34 -20.60 -1.17 -11.63
CA PHE A 34 -21.20 -0.16 -12.52
C PHE A 34 -22.06 -0.81 -13.60
N PHE A 35 -21.51 -1.80 -14.30
CA PHE A 35 -22.23 -2.44 -15.39
C PHE A 35 -23.39 -3.32 -14.92
N SER A 36 -23.27 -3.93 -13.75
CA SER A 36 -24.33 -4.76 -13.18
C SER A 36 -25.33 -3.96 -12.34
N GLN A 37 -25.07 -2.68 -12.10
CA GLN A 37 -25.86 -1.81 -11.23
C GLN A 37 -26.05 -2.40 -9.83
N ASN A 38 -25.01 -3.04 -9.32
CA ASN A 38 -25.04 -3.69 -8.01
C ASN A 38 -24.64 -2.70 -6.93
N ILE A 39 -25.64 -2.12 -6.25
CA ILE A 39 -25.44 -1.10 -5.23
C ILE A 39 -24.73 -1.68 -4.00
N ASP A 40 -25.06 -2.90 -3.61
CA ASP A 40 -24.45 -3.55 -2.45
C ASP A 40 -22.95 -3.77 -2.68
N LYS A 41 -22.59 -4.17 -3.88
CA LYS A 41 -21.19 -4.34 -4.27
C LYS A 41 -20.47 -3.00 -4.25
N ALA A 42 -21.11 -1.93 -4.73
CA ALA A 42 -20.53 -0.59 -4.70
C ALA A 42 -20.25 -0.13 -3.26
N LYS A 43 -21.18 -0.39 -2.34
CA LYS A 43 -21.00 -0.06 -0.93
C LYS A 43 -19.85 -0.86 -0.31
N GLN A 44 -19.71 -2.13 -0.68
CA GLN A 44 -18.62 -2.96 -0.19
C GLN A 44 -17.27 -2.44 -0.68
N ILE A 45 -17.18 -2.00 -1.93
CA ILE A 45 -15.97 -1.41 -2.49
C ILE A 45 -15.57 -0.16 -1.70
N MET A 46 -16.54 0.70 -1.38
CA MET A 46 -16.28 1.90 -0.58
C MET A 46 -15.72 1.56 0.81
N LYS A 47 -16.24 0.50 1.42
CA LYS A 47 -15.73 0.00 2.70
C LYS A 47 -14.31 -0.52 2.57
N ASP A 48 -14.04 -1.27 1.51
CA ASP A 48 -12.72 -1.87 1.29
C ASP A 48 -11.66 -0.82 1.00
N ASP A 49 -12.05 0.37 0.57
CA ASP A 49 -11.12 1.49 0.35
C ASP A 49 -10.39 1.87 1.63
N GLU A 50 -11.00 1.68 2.79
CA GLU A 50 -10.34 1.90 4.07
C GLU A 50 -9.13 0.99 4.26
N LEU A 51 -9.17 -0.22 3.70
CA LEU A 51 -8.05 -1.16 3.76
C LEU A 51 -6.88 -0.66 2.92
N VAL A 52 -7.16 -0.03 1.78
CA VAL A 52 -6.12 0.58 0.94
C VAL A 52 -5.46 1.73 1.70
N ASP A 53 -6.25 2.57 2.37
CA ASP A 53 -5.71 3.67 3.17
C ASP A 53 -4.82 3.16 4.30
N GLN A 54 -5.21 2.08 4.97
CA GLN A 54 -4.41 1.46 6.02
C GLN A 54 -3.10 0.91 5.46
N GLU A 55 -3.15 0.29 4.29
CA GLU A 55 -1.95 -0.23 3.64
C GLU A 55 -1.02 0.90 3.23
N GLN A 56 -1.56 2.02 2.75
CA GLN A 56 -0.78 3.20 2.42
C GLN A 56 -0.03 3.72 3.64
N LYS A 57 -0.70 3.82 4.77
CA LYS A 57 -0.07 4.30 6.02
C LYS A 57 1.03 3.35 6.47
N LYS A 58 0.82 2.05 6.32
CA LYS A 58 1.82 1.06 6.65
C LYS A 58 3.08 1.23 5.81
N ILE A 59 2.91 1.44 4.51
CA ILE A 59 4.02 1.68 3.59
C ILE A 59 4.76 2.96 3.96
N GLU A 60 4.03 4.04 4.23
CA GLU A 60 4.62 5.31 4.65
C GLU A 60 5.48 5.14 5.90
N ASN A 61 4.98 4.40 6.89
CA ASN A 61 5.71 4.13 8.12
C ASN A 61 7.00 3.36 7.85
N ILE A 62 6.97 2.38 6.98
CA ILE A 62 8.17 1.63 6.60
C ILE A 62 9.19 2.58 5.96
N CYS A 63 8.72 3.45 5.07
CA CYS A 63 9.59 4.43 4.42
C CYS A 63 10.23 5.39 5.43
N PHE A 64 9.44 5.90 6.37
CA PHE A 64 9.96 6.81 7.41
C PHE A 64 10.98 6.11 8.29
N GLN A 65 10.71 4.87 8.68
CA GLN A 65 11.65 4.11 9.49
C GLN A 65 12.96 3.86 8.76
N LEU A 66 12.88 3.55 7.46
CA LEU A 66 14.08 3.37 6.65
C LEU A 66 14.91 4.66 6.59
N LEU A 67 14.25 5.79 6.40
CA LEU A 67 14.93 7.08 6.36
C LEU A 67 15.61 7.40 7.69
N ILE A 68 14.92 7.17 8.79
CA ILE A 68 15.44 7.45 10.12
C ILE A 68 16.60 6.52 10.46
N GLN A 69 16.44 5.23 10.21
CA GLN A 69 17.45 4.23 10.58
C GLN A 69 18.71 4.33 9.76
N GLN A 70 18.57 4.63 8.47
CA GLN A 70 19.74 4.73 7.60
C GLN A 70 20.42 6.08 7.72
N GLN A 71 19.69 7.11 8.08
CA GLN A 71 20.19 8.47 8.23
C GLN A 71 21.28 8.80 7.22
N PRO A 72 20.97 8.80 5.93
CA PRO A 72 22.00 9.04 4.93
C PRO A 72 22.66 10.37 5.19
N VAL A 73 23.97 10.37 5.33
CA VAL A 73 24.76 11.57 5.58
C VAL A 73 24.47 12.63 4.50
N ALA A 74 24.20 12.18 3.31
CA ALA A 74 23.88 13.06 2.18
C ALA A 74 22.67 13.93 2.43
N LEU A 75 21.73 13.50 3.28
CA LEU A 75 20.56 14.31 3.62
C LEU A 75 20.89 15.41 4.62
N ILE A 76 21.97 15.24 5.35
CA ILE A 76 22.40 16.20 6.37
C ILE A 76 23.29 17.28 5.75
N THR A 77 24.02 16.89 4.75
CA THR A 77 24.90 17.79 4.04
C THR A 77 24.24 18.40 2.82
#